data_841d147c59d5fc13af2a8bdf4cfddc98
#
_entry.id   841d147c59d5fc13af2a8bdf4cfddc98
#
_cell.length_a   1.000
_cell.length_b   1.000
_cell.length_c   1.000
_cell.angle_alpha   90.00
_cell.angle_beta   90.00
_cell.angle_gamma   90.00
#
_symmetry.space_group_name_H-M   'P 1'
#
loop_
_entity.id
_entity.type
_entity.pdbx_description
1 polymer ?
#
loop_
_entity_poly.entity_id
_entity_poly.type
_entity_poly.pdbx_seq_one_letter_code
_entity_poly.pdbx_strand_id
1 'polypeptide(L)'
;IVYLTVKMPVYGRRLKNTAGWERNVNFFTQYQKKGYKSNLAVSNVFQKAGFFPGAHGVPDLSRLEDDGDSRNIDLPYSKVNHLKVTTHQQYAWEKFILSGDIGYQNNHREEWSAFHTHYGTQPLPETDPDKELAFNLNTFSFSAKGRWIGFSSWEHRMGWDSQFQRNTISGYSFLLPEYDRFTTGISWLTTYRPDNTLSVSGGVRYDYGRMRVFAHDDPYLATYLQEQGYDEEQVEFYRWNSRRVNRSFGDYSLSLGVVWTPSMRHQLKVNVGRSFRLP
;
A
#
# COMPACT_ATOMS: atom_id res chain seq x y z
N ILE A 1 -4.71 19.34 -14.85
CA ILE A 1 -5.92 19.03 -14.08
C ILE A 1 -6.83 18.23 -15.00
N VAL A 2 -7.06 16.97 -14.68
CA VAL A 2 -7.99 16.10 -15.40
C VAL A 2 -9.28 16.04 -14.60
N TYR A 3 -10.38 16.50 -15.19
CA TYR A 3 -11.71 16.34 -14.61
C TYR A 3 -12.33 15.05 -15.15
N LEU A 4 -12.56 14.08 -14.29
CA LEU A 4 -13.34 12.89 -14.62
C LEU A 4 -14.77 13.12 -14.15
N THR A 5 -15.70 13.28 -15.09
CA THR A 5 -17.12 13.23 -14.79
C THR A 5 -17.61 11.83 -15.16
N VAL A 6 -17.83 10.97 -14.19
CA VAL A 6 -18.46 9.67 -14.44
C VAL A 6 -19.95 9.90 -14.58
N LYS A 7 -20.46 9.87 -15.82
CA LYS A 7 -21.90 9.82 -16.09
C LYS A 7 -22.35 8.37 -15.88
N MET A 8 -23.04 8.10 -14.80
CA MET A 8 -23.84 6.87 -14.71
C MET A 8 -25.27 7.21 -15.15
N PRO A 9 -25.69 6.86 -16.36
CA PRO A 9 -27.07 7.07 -16.78
C PRO A 9 -27.95 5.97 -16.16
N VAL A 10 -28.63 6.28 -15.08
CA VAL A 10 -29.74 5.47 -14.61
C VAL A 10 -31.01 6.13 -15.17
N TYR A 11 -31.67 5.47 -16.12
CA TYR A 11 -32.87 5.97 -16.81
C TYR A 11 -32.73 7.37 -17.49
N GLY A 12 -31.51 7.67 -17.99
CA GLY A 12 -31.28 8.94 -18.69
C GLY A 12 -31.06 10.17 -17.79
N ARG A 13 -31.03 9.99 -16.47
CA ARG A 13 -30.77 11.05 -15.49
C ARG A 13 -29.32 11.01 -15.00
N ARG A 14 -28.79 12.15 -14.55
CA ARG A 14 -27.48 12.22 -13.91
C ARG A 14 -27.61 11.91 -12.41
N LEU A 15 -26.70 11.11 -11.87
CA LEU A 15 -26.58 10.94 -10.45
C LEU A 15 -25.88 12.16 -9.84
N LYS A 16 -26.47 12.70 -8.78
CA LYS A 16 -25.92 13.78 -7.99
C LYS A 16 -24.62 13.33 -7.30
N ASN A 17 -23.70 14.27 -7.11
CA ASN A 17 -22.46 14.05 -6.34
C ASN A 17 -21.54 12.92 -6.87
N THR A 18 -21.48 12.72 -8.18
CA THR A 18 -20.60 11.71 -8.81
C THR A 18 -19.44 12.32 -9.59
N ALA A 19 -19.16 13.59 -9.36
CA ALA A 19 -18.03 14.28 -9.95
C ALA A 19 -16.71 13.90 -9.23
N GLY A 20 -15.63 14.00 -9.96
CA GLY A 20 -14.28 13.86 -9.41
C GLY A 20 -13.30 14.74 -10.16
N TRP A 21 -12.22 15.10 -9.49
CA TRP A 21 -11.08 15.76 -10.12
C TRP A 21 -9.76 15.24 -9.55
N GLU A 22 -8.74 15.28 -10.39
CA GLU A 22 -7.41 14.82 -10.07
C GLU A 22 -6.37 15.83 -10.54
N ARG A 23 -5.33 16.01 -9.76
CA ARG A 23 -4.16 16.82 -10.10
C ARG A 23 -2.88 16.01 -9.83
N ASN A 24 -2.13 15.78 -10.90
CA ASN A 24 -0.87 15.07 -10.88
C ASN A 24 0.29 16.02 -11.17
N VAL A 25 1.32 15.95 -10.34
CA VAL A 25 2.58 16.65 -10.58
C VAL A 25 3.70 15.62 -10.51
N ASN A 26 4.52 15.54 -11.54
CA ASN A 26 5.65 14.63 -11.61
C ASN A 26 6.92 15.41 -11.99
N PHE A 27 7.98 15.13 -11.26
CA PHE A 27 9.32 15.63 -11.54
C PHE A 27 10.27 14.45 -11.63
N PHE A 28 11.11 14.42 -12.65
CA PHE A 28 12.15 13.42 -12.82
C PHE A 28 13.44 14.07 -13.28
N THR A 29 14.55 13.67 -12.66
CA THR A 29 15.89 14.05 -13.12
C THR A 29 16.82 12.85 -13.09
N GLN A 30 17.76 12.82 -14.01
CA GLN A 30 18.75 11.77 -14.13
C GLN A 30 20.13 12.39 -14.37
N TYR A 31 21.13 11.84 -13.68
CA TYR A 31 22.53 12.12 -13.91
C TYR A 31 23.27 10.83 -14.26
N GLN A 32 24.12 10.87 -15.27
CA GLN A 32 24.93 9.72 -15.66
C GLN A 32 26.35 10.19 -16.06
N LYS A 33 27.35 9.55 -15.45
CA LYS A 33 28.77 9.81 -15.77
C LYS A 33 29.58 8.55 -15.51
N LYS A 34 30.34 8.10 -16.53
CA LYS A 34 31.27 6.94 -16.46
C LYS A 34 30.65 5.74 -15.72
N GLY A 35 30.29 4.94 -15.48
CA GLY A 35 29.67 3.83 -14.71
C GLY A 35 28.67 4.22 -13.63
N TYR A 36 28.57 5.50 -13.26
CA TYR A 36 27.62 5.98 -12.27
C TYR A 36 26.34 6.52 -12.91
N LYS A 37 25.20 6.12 -12.35
CA LYS A 37 23.86 6.60 -12.72
C LYS A 37 23.07 6.92 -11.45
N SER A 38 22.45 8.11 -11.44
CA SER A 38 21.59 8.58 -10.35
C SER A 38 20.29 9.11 -10.91
N ASN A 39 19.17 8.72 -10.32
CA ASN A 39 17.84 9.23 -10.66
C ASN A 39 17.18 9.76 -9.40
N LEU A 40 16.39 10.82 -9.54
CA LEU A 40 15.44 11.32 -8.55
C LEU A 40 14.09 11.47 -9.22
N ALA A 41 13.06 10.90 -8.61
CA ALA A 41 11.67 11.06 -9.03
C ALA A 41 10.83 11.54 -7.85
N VAL A 42 10.02 12.57 -8.11
CA VAL A 42 9.04 13.09 -7.16
C VAL A 42 7.70 13.11 -7.87
N SER A 43 6.68 12.52 -7.26
CA SER A 43 5.31 12.57 -7.77
C SER A 43 4.34 12.89 -6.65
N ASN A 44 3.34 13.69 -6.97
CA ASN A 44 2.23 13.98 -6.09
C ASN A 44 0.93 13.86 -6.87
N VAL A 45 0.02 13.04 -6.35
CA VAL A 45 -1.33 12.85 -6.85
C VAL A 45 -2.29 13.39 -5.81
N PHE A 46 -3.11 14.35 -6.18
CA PHE A 46 -4.21 14.82 -5.36
C PHE A 46 -5.52 14.55 -6.10
N GLN A 47 -6.44 13.85 -5.42
CA GLN A 47 -7.75 13.47 -5.96
C GLN A 47 -8.85 13.83 -4.95
N LYS A 48 -9.98 14.33 -5.47
CA LYS A 48 -11.25 14.42 -4.74
C LYS A 48 -12.34 13.80 -5.60
N ALA A 49 -13.14 12.90 -5.03
CA ALA A 49 -14.24 12.23 -5.71
C ALA A 49 -15.48 12.20 -4.81
N GLY A 50 -16.61 12.65 -5.35
CA GLY A 50 -17.90 12.54 -4.69
C GLY A 50 -18.47 11.13 -4.82
N PHE A 51 -19.25 10.73 -3.84
CA PHE A 51 -19.99 9.47 -3.84
C PHE A 51 -21.48 9.74 -3.88
N PHE A 52 -22.19 8.85 -4.52
CA PHE A 52 -23.63 8.91 -4.53
C PHE A 52 -24.21 8.78 -3.09
N PRO A 53 -25.06 9.70 -2.61
CA PRO A 53 -25.48 9.75 -1.22
C PRO A 53 -26.59 8.75 -0.86
N GLY A 54 -26.79 7.68 -1.60
CA GLY A 54 -27.91 6.74 -1.42
C GLY A 54 -27.54 5.36 -0.87
N ALA A 55 -26.42 5.22 -0.15
CA ALA A 55 -25.87 3.89 0.19
C ALA A 55 -26.66 3.10 1.25
N HIS A 56 -27.54 3.71 2.04
CA HIS A 56 -28.29 3.05 3.11
C HIS A 56 -29.81 3.18 2.90
N GLY A 57 -30.41 2.19 2.22
CA GLY A 57 -31.86 2.09 2.08
C GLY A 57 -32.41 2.42 0.69
N VAL A 58 -33.72 2.67 0.62
CA VAL A 58 -34.39 3.07 -0.64
C VAL A 58 -33.88 4.46 -1.03
N PRO A 59 -33.34 4.63 -2.23
CA PRO A 59 -32.82 5.93 -2.67
C PRO A 59 -33.92 6.99 -2.65
N ASP A 60 -33.66 8.09 -1.95
CA ASP A 60 -34.50 9.26 -2.03
C ASP A 60 -34.33 9.88 -3.43
N LEU A 61 -35.38 9.85 -4.24
CA LEU A 61 -35.34 10.36 -5.61
C LEU A 61 -34.95 11.84 -5.69
N SER A 62 -35.23 12.63 -4.65
CA SER A 62 -34.81 14.04 -4.57
C SER A 62 -33.30 14.20 -4.46
N ARG A 63 -32.59 13.18 -3.98
CA ARG A 63 -31.13 13.12 -3.89
C ARG A 63 -30.46 12.50 -5.12
N LEU A 64 -31.24 11.88 -5.99
CA LEU A 64 -30.74 11.27 -7.23
C LEU A 64 -30.52 12.28 -8.33
N GLU A 65 -31.25 13.39 -8.31
CA GLU A 65 -31.27 14.35 -9.41
C GLU A 65 -30.03 15.26 -9.35
N ASP A 66 -29.53 15.60 -10.55
CA ASP A 66 -28.51 16.60 -10.77
C ASP A 66 -28.98 17.96 -10.19
N ASP A 67 -28.14 18.60 -9.39
CA ASP A 67 -28.37 19.95 -8.86
C ASP A 67 -28.15 21.06 -9.88
N GLY A 68 -27.93 20.70 -11.16
CA GLY A 68 -27.59 21.61 -12.23
C GLY A 68 -26.10 21.88 -12.40
N ASP A 69 -25.27 21.53 -11.43
CA ASP A 69 -23.82 21.58 -11.52
C ASP A 69 -23.18 20.18 -11.44
N SER A 70 -22.88 19.61 -12.61
CA SER A 70 -22.28 18.27 -12.74
C SER A 70 -20.86 18.16 -12.19
N ARG A 71 -20.27 19.24 -11.68
CA ARG A 71 -18.93 19.28 -11.09
C ARG A 71 -18.95 19.53 -9.60
N ASN A 72 -20.12 19.77 -9.02
CA ASN A 72 -20.25 19.94 -7.58
C ASN A 72 -19.94 18.65 -6.85
N ILE A 73 -19.12 18.76 -5.79
CA ILE A 73 -18.74 17.64 -4.92
C ILE A 73 -19.09 18.02 -3.49
N ASP A 74 -20.25 17.53 -3.05
CA ASP A 74 -20.74 17.64 -1.68
C ASP A 74 -20.49 16.34 -0.90
N LEU A 75 -21.00 16.25 0.31
CA LEU A 75 -20.98 15.00 1.10
C LEU A 75 -21.91 13.94 0.45
N PRO A 76 -21.49 12.66 0.48
CA PRO A 76 -20.18 12.16 0.88
C PRO A 76 -19.12 12.27 -0.24
N TYR A 77 -17.87 12.41 0.15
CA TYR A 77 -16.74 12.42 -0.78
C TYR A 77 -15.48 11.82 -0.16
N SER A 78 -14.54 11.41 -1.01
CA SER A 78 -13.18 11.10 -0.56
C SER A 78 -12.15 12.10 -1.11
N LYS A 79 -11.08 12.30 -0.33
CA LYS A 79 -9.86 12.98 -0.74
C LYS A 79 -8.69 12.04 -0.60
N VAL A 80 -7.80 12.06 -1.57
CA VAL A 80 -6.52 11.34 -1.51
C VAL A 80 -5.40 12.30 -1.87
N ASN A 81 -4.36 12.33 -1.05
CA ASN A 81 -3.10 12.99 -1.37
C ASN A 81 -1.98 11.96 -1.25
N HIS A 82 -1.33 11.63 -2.37
CA HIS A 82 -0.27 10.66 -2.42
C HIS A 82 1.02 11.29 -2.92
N LEU A 83 1.94 11.56 -1.99
CA LEU A 83 3.30 11.99 -2.27
C LEU A 83 4.23 10.78 -2.36
N LYS A 84 5.06 10.73 -3.38
CA LYS A 84 6.12 9.74 -3.54
C LYS A 84 7.43 10.40 -3.95
N VAL A 85 8.49 10.11 -3.22
CA VAL A 85 9.86 10.53 -3.53
C VAL A 85 10.72 9.28 -3.60
N THR A 86 11.42 9.08 -4.72
CA THR A 86 12.32 7.93 -4.89
C THR A 86 13.63 8.37 -5.51
N THR A 87 14.73 7.78 -5.05
CA THR A 87 16.02 7.91 -5.68
C THR A 87 16.58 6.54 -5.99
N HIS A 88 17.21 6.41 -7.16
CA HIS A 88 17.92 5.23 -7.59
C HIS A 88 19.37 5.60 -7.86
N GLN A 89 20.29 4.84 -7.28
CA GLN A 89 21.72 4.99 -7.46
C GLN A 89 22.29 3.71 -8.04
N GLN A 90 23.13 3.79 -9.04
CA GLN A 90 23.81 2.64 -9.60
C GLN A 90 25.26 3.00 -9.91
N TYR A 91 26.15 2.09 -9.58
CA TYR A 91 27.54 2.14 -9.98
C TYR A 91 27.94 0.82 -10.64
N ALA A 92 28.48 0.89 -11.82
CA ALA A 92 28.96 -0.25 -12.59
C ALA A 92 30.45 -0.12 -12.87
N TRP A 93 31.17 -1.18 -12.53
CA TRP A 93 32.56 -1.37 -12.95
C TRP A 93 32.75 -2.77 -13.54
N GLU A 94 33.84 -3.05 -14.15
CA GLU A 94 34.09 -4.20 -15.05
C GLU A 94 33.25 -5.47 -14.76
N LYS A 95 33.29 -5.96 -13.53
CA LYS A 95 32.65 -7.22 -13.13
C LYS A 95 31.59 -7.05 -12.05
N PHE A 96 31.34 -5.80 -11.62
CA PHE A 96 30.48 -5.52 -10.50
C PHE A 96 29.48 -4.41 -10.80
N ILE A 97 28.23 -4.62 -10.46
CA ILE A 97 27.19 -3.59 -10.50
C ILE A 97 26.56 -3.52 -9.13
N LEU A 98 26.63 -2.36 -8.50
CA LEU A 98 25.93 -2.05 -7.26
C LEU A 98 24.77 -1.09 -7.57
N SER A 99 23.58 -1.37 -7.09
CA SER A 99 22.45 -0.46 -7.18
C SER A 99 21.73 -0.36 -5.84
N GLY A 100 21.14 0.81 -5.59
CA GLY A 100 20.37 1.08 -4.39
C GLY A 100 19.20 1.98 -4.71
N ASP A 101 18.08 1.72 -4.04
CA ASP A 101 16.85 2.50 -4.10
C ASP A 101 16.49 2.96 -2.70
N ILE A 102 16.14 4.24 -2.55
CA ILE A 102 15.54 4.79 -1.34
C ILE A 102 14.23 5.44 -1.74
N GLY A 103 13.18 5.15 -0.99
CA GLY A 103 11.85 5.68 -1.26
C GLY A 103 11.17 6.16 0.02
N TYR A 104 10.46 7.26 -0.11
CA TYR A 104 9.49 7.73 0.86
C TYR A 104 8.15 7.92 0.16
N GLN A 105 7.09 7.44 0.80
CA GLN A 105 5.72 7.65 0.35
C GLN A 105 4.86 8.09 1.54
N ASN A 106 4.02 9.07 1.32
CA ASN A 106 2.94 9.45 2.22
C ASN A 106 1.63 9.33 1.45
N ASN A 107 0.72 8.49 1.94
CA ASN A 107 -0.63 8.37 1.42
C ASN A 107 -1.59 8.85 2.51
N HIS A 108 -2.18 10.01 2.30
CA HIS A 108 -3.21 10.59 3.14
C HIS A 108 -4.56 10.46 2.44
N ARG A 109 -5.46 9.67 3.02
CA ARG A 109 -6.82 9.45 2.52
C ARG A 109 -7.82 9.87 3.58
N GLU A 110 -8.82 10.62 3.15
CA GLU A 110 -9.95 11.04 3.98
C GLU A 110 -11.26 10.61 3.30
N GLU A 111 -12.22 10.20 4.11
CA GLU A 111 -13.62 9.99 3.73
C GLU A 111 -14.48 10.91 4.58
N TRP A 112 -15.34 11.65 3.90
CA TRP A 112 -16.20 12.66 4.49
C TRP A 112 -17.65 12.33 4.20
N SER A 113 -18.47 12.22 5.23
CA SER A 113 -19.91 12.03 5.13
C SER A 113 -20.61 12.80 6.25
N ALA A 114 -21.88 13.13 6.06
CA ALA A 114 -22.66 13.74 7.12
C ALA A 114 -22.61 12.87 8.37
N PHE A 115 -22.35 13.49 9.52
CA PHE A 115 -22.22 12.74 10.78
C PHE A 115 -23.43 11.85 11.01
N HIS A 116 -23.16 10.60 11.32
CA HIS A 116 -24.14 9.61 11.74
C HIS A 116 -23.52 8.71 12.80
N THR A 117 -24.30 8.19 13.69
CA THR A 117 -23.86 7.27 14.73
C THR A 117 -24.67 6.01 14.74
N HIS A 118 -24.05 4.90 15.08
CA HIS A 118 -24.70 3.62 15.27
C HIS A 118 -25.23 3.45 16.72
N TYR A 119 -24.77 4.28 17.65
CA TYR A 119 -25.00 4.09 19.08
C TYR A 119 -25.90 5.15 19.73
N GLY A 120 -26.48 6.07 19.00
CA GLY A 120 -27.45 7.05 19.50
C GLY A 120 -26.92 8.11 20.48
N THR A 121 -25.92 7.82 21.31
CA THR A 121 -25.37 8.70 22.34
C THR A 121 -24.03 9.33 21.96
N GLN A 122 -23.45 8.96 20.84
CA GLN A 122 -22.18 9.53 20.37
C GLN A 122 -22.37 11.02 20.03
N PRO A 123 -21.65 11.95 20.70
CA PRO A 123 -21.78 13.35 20.41
C PRO A 123 -21.13 13.71 19.07
N LEU A 124 -21.63 14.79 18.48
CA LEU A 124 -21.02 15.38 17.28
C LEU A 124 -19.56 15.78 17.59
N PRO A 125 -18.56 15.40 16.79
CA PRO A 125 -17.18 15.83 16.97
C PRO A 125 -17.05 17.35 16.91
N GLU A 126 -16.26 17.94 17.81
CA GLU A 126 -16.02 19.38 17.86
C GLU A 126 -15.23 19.88 16.66
N THR A 127 -14.34 19.06 16.13
CA THR A 127 -13.50 19.38 14.98
C THR A 127 -13.83 18.45 13.82
N ASP A 128 -14.02 19.01 12.62
CA ASP A 128 -14.33 18.25 11.39
C ASP A 128 -15.47 17.25 11.60
N PRO A 129 -16.69 17.68 11.98
CA PRO A 129 -17.78 16.78 12.36
C PRO A 129 -18.19 15.78 11.26
N ASP A 130 -17.95 16.14 10.00
CA ASP A 130 -18.28 15.29 8.85
C ASP A 130 -17.09 14.45 8.36
N LYS A 131 -15.95 14.46 9.06
CA LYS A 131 -14.82 13.59 8.73
C LYS A 131 -15.07 12.19 9.30
N GLU A 132 -15.51 11.27 8.43
CA GLU A 132 -15.85 9.92 8.84
C GLU A 132 -14.59 9.09 9.10
N LEU A 133 -13.66 9.05 8.14
CA LEU A 133 -12.43 8.27 8.22
C LEU A 133 -11.25 9.08 7.68
N ALA A 134 -10.11 8.94 8.31
CA ALA A 134 -8.86 9.39 7.73
C ALA A 134 -7.72 8.41 8.05
N PHE A 135 -6.88 8.16 7.04
CA PHE A 135 -5.71 7.30 7.12
C PHE A 135 -4.49 8.08 6.64
N ASN A 136 -3.42 8.05 7.41
CA ASN A 136 -2.15 8.66 7.04
C ASN A 136 -1.05 7.60 7.08
N LEU A 137 -0.79 6.98 5.93
CA LEU A 137 0.20 5.93 5.77
C LEU A 137 1.52 6.51 5.28
N ASN A 138 2.54 6.45 6.15
CA ASN A 138 3.91 6.76 5.81
C ASN A 138 4.68 5.47 5.52
N THR A 139 5.41 5.43 4.42
CA THR A 139 6.23 4.28 4.01
C THR A 139 7.63 4.75 3.66
N PHE A 140 8.63 4.20 4.35
CA PHE A 140 10.04 4.31 4.01
C PHE A 140 10.51 2.98 3.43
N SER A 141 11.18 3.00 2.31
CA SER A 141 11.72 1.81 1.64
C SER A 141 13.18 1.98 1.28
N PHE A 142 13.91 0.89 1.41
CA PHE A 142 15.31 0.78 1.01
C PHE A 142 15.51 -0.54 0.28
N SER A 143 16.29 -0.51 -0.81
CA SER A 143 16.74 -1.70 -1.52
C SER A 143 18.19 -1.51 -1.94
N ALA A 144 19.03 -2.52 -1.70
CA ALA A 144 20.39 -2.57 -2.21
C ALA A 144 20.59 -3.89 -2.95
N LYS A 145 21.20 -3.84 -4.15
CA LYS A 145 21.43 -5.00 -5.00
C LYS A 145 22.85 -4.96 -5.53
N GLY A 146 23.57 -6.07 -5.35
CA GLY A 146 24.87 -6.30 -5.92
C GLY A 146 24.82 -7.42 -6.96
N ARG A 147 25.39 -7.19 -8.13
CA ARG A 147 25.62 -8.20 -9.15
C ARG A 147 27.12 -8.30 -9.41
N TRP A 148 27.67 -9.49 -9.21
CA TRP A 148 29.06 -9.78 -9.46
C TRP A 148 29.17 -10.89 -10.52
N ILE A 149 29.89 -10.59 -11.60
CA ILE A 149 30.26 -11.55 -12.64
C ILE A 149 31.68 -12.00 -12.31
N GLY A 150 31.78 -13.14 -11.59
CA GLY A 150 33.07 -13.69 -11.13
C GLY A 150 33.93 -14.24 -12.28
N PHE A 151 34.40 -15.45 -12.14
CA PHE A 151 35.02 -16.17 -13.25
C PHE A 151 34.00 -16.41 -14.35
N SER A 152 34.43 -16.58 -15.58
CA SER A 152 33.63 -16.55 -16.81
C SER A 152 32.30 -17.34 -16.81
N SER A 153 32.11 -18.26 -15.86
CA SER A 153 30.92 -19.12 -15.76
C SER A 153 30.00 -18.82 -14.58
N TRP A 154 30.38 -17.94 -13.66
CA TRP A 154 29.63 -17.68 -12.44
C TRP A 154 29.11 -16.25 -12.38
N GLU A 155 27.83 -16.11 -12.03
CA GLU A 155 27.19 -14.85 -11.73
C GLU A 155 26.52 -14.94 -10.34
N HIS A 156 26.82 -13.97 -9.47
CA HIS A 156 26.21 -13.84 -8.16
C HIS A 156 25.38 -12.57 -8.07
N ARG A 157 24.21 -12.66 -7.48
CA ARG A 157 23.34 -11.54 -7.17
C ARG A 157 22.99 -11.58 -5.71
N MET A 158 23.20 -10.46 -5.02
CA MET A 158 22.85 -10.26 -3.63
C MET A 158 21.82 -9.14 -3.54
N GLY A 159 20.88 -9.26 -2.64
CA GLY A 159 19.86 -8.24 -2.41
C GLY A 159 19.59 -8.07 -0.93
N TRP A 160 19.34 -6.83 -0.56
CA TRP A 160 18.81 -6.46 0.74
C TRP A 160 17.68 -5.47 0.54
N ASP A 161 16.48 -5.81 1.01
CA ASP A 161 15.28 -4.98 0.96
C ASP A 161 14.80 -4.70 2.38
N SER A 162 14.38 -3.47 2.66
CA SER A 162 13.76 -3.10 3.93
C SER A 162 12.63 -2.11 3.72
N GLN A 163 11.58 -2.22 4.53
CA GLN A 163 10.46 -1.30 4.52
C GLN A 163 9.96 -1.04 5.93
N PHE A 164 9.71 0.22 6.25
CA PHE A 164 8.99 0.64 7.43
C PHE A 164 7.72 1.38 7.04
N GLN A 165 6.61 1.01 7.66
CA GLN A 165 5.31 1.64 7.47
C GLN A 165 4.74 2.05 8.82
N ARG A 166 4.12 3.22 8.86
CA ARG A 166 3.32 3.70 9.98
C ARG A 166 2.02 4.24 9.45
N ASN A 167 0.91 3.68 9.93
CA ASN A 167 -0.44 4.16 9.66
C ASN A 167 -1.01 4.79 10.92
N THR A 168 -1.50 6.03 10.81
CA THR A 168 -2.30 6.69 11.83
C THR A 168 -3.70 6.91 11.30
N ILE A 169 -4.68 6.96 12.20
CA ILE A 169 -6.08 7.12 11.87
C ILE A 169 -6.69 8.31 12.58
N SER A 170 -7.74 8.87 12.00
CA SER A 170 -8.63 9.85 12.63
C SER A 170 -9.99 9.84 11.95
N GLY A 171 -10.94 10.60 12.48
CA GLY A 171 -12.34 10.59 12.08
C GLY A 171 -13.22 9.99 13.18
N TYR A 172 -14.53 10.02 13.00
CA TYR A 172 -15.47 9.54 14.01
C TYR A 172 -15.81 8.03 13.86
N SER A 173 -15.45 7.43 12.74
CA SER A 173 -15.64 6.00 12.48
C SER A 173 -14.31 5.24 12.53
N PHE A 174 -14.41 3.92 12.70
CA PHE A 174 -13.27 3.01 12.72
C PHE A 174 -13.38 1.99 11.58
N LEU A 175 -12.29 1.81 10.83
CA LEU A 175 -12.19 0.78 9.79
C LEU A 175 -10.94 -0.10 9.94
N LEU A 176 -9.79 0.53 10.18
CA LEU A 176 -8.48 -0.13 10.35
C LEU A 176 -7.79 0.44 11.58
N PRO A 177 -7.07 -0.38 12.36
CA PRO A 177 -6.28 0.13 13.48
C PRO A 177 -5.04 0.90 13.02
N GLU A 178 -4.51 1.72 13.90
CA GLU A 178 -3.15 2.23 13.78
C GLU A 178 -2.15 1.08 13.87
N TYR A 179 -1.09 1.15 13.05
CA TYR A 179 -0.04 0.14 13.09
C TYR A 179 1.33 0.67 12.67
N ASP A 180 2.37 0.02 13.21
CA ASP A 180 3.74 0.04 12.70
C ASP A 180 4.06 -1.31 12.09
N ARG A 181 4.65 -1.33 10.89
CA ARG A 181 5.13 -2.54 10.22
C ARG A 181 6.57 -2.34 9.74
N PHE A 182 7.44 -3.24 10.14
CA PHE A 182 8.81 -3.31 9.64
C PHE A 182 9.01 -4.64 8.92
N THR A 183 9.58 -4.61 7.75
CA THR A 183 9.97 -5.81 7.00
C THR A 183 11.36 -5.66 6.46
N THR A 184 12.15 -6.73 6.45
CA THR A 184 13.47 -6.78 5.82
C THR A 184 13.74 -8.17 5.27
N GLY A 185 14.52 -8.25 4.20
CA GLY A 185 14.90 -9.51 3.60
C GLY A 185 16.27 -9.42 2.95
N ILE A 186 17.06 -10.47 3.11
CA ILE A 186 18.38 -10.63 2.47
C ILE A 186 18.31 -11.83 1.54
N SER A 187 18.82 -11.68 0.34
CA SER A 187 18.82 -12.72 -0.69
C SER A 187 20.18 -12.88 -1.34
N TRP A 188 20.47 -14.11 -1.72
CA TRP A 188 21.61 -14.47 -2.54
C TRP A 188 21.18 -15.46 -3.61
N LEU A 189 21.44 -15.12 -4.87
CA LEU A 189 21.21 -15.97 -6.04
C LEU A 189 22.54 -16.17 -6.75
N THR A 190 22.87 -17.40 -7.08
CA THR A 190 24.03 -17.75 -7.89
C THR A 190 23.58 -18.48 -9.16
N THR A 191 24.26 -18.19 -10.26
CA THR A 191 24.03 -18.88 -11.53
C THR A 191 25.37 -19.34 -12.08
N TYR A 192 25.45 -20.61 -12.42
CA TYR A 192 26.59 -21.25 -13.05
C TYR A 192 26.27 -21.61 -14.50
N ARG A 193 27.08 -21.13 -15.42
CA ARG A 193 26.98 -21.40 -16.87
C ARG A 193 28.31 -21.90 -17.38
N PRO A 194 28.58 -23.22 -17.33
CA PRO A 194 29.84 -23.78 -17.84
C PRO A 194 30.00 -23.54 -19.34
N ASP A 195 28.90 -23.58 -20.08
CA ASP A 195 28.83 -23.39 -21.53
C ASP A 195 27.48 -22.72 -21.92
N ASN A 196 27.23 -22.63 -23.22
CA ASN A 196 26.00 -22.04 -23.75
C ASN A 196 24.78 -23.00 -23.71
N THR A 197 24.98 -24.24 -23.32
CA THR A 197 23.91 -25.24 -23.31
C THR A 197 23.33 -25.49 -21.92
N LEU A 198 24.09 -25.24 -20.86
CA LEU A 198 23.69 -25.52 -19.48
C LEU A 198 23.73 -24.27 -18.62
N SER A 199 22.67 -24.02 -17.87
CA SER A 199 22.61 -23.03 -16.82
C SER A 199 21.98 -23.64 -15.57
N VAL A 200 22.69 -23.58 -14.45
CA VAL A 200 22.22 -24.01 -13.13
C VAL A 200 22.13 -22.78 -12.25
N SER A 201 21.01 -22.58 -11.58
CA SER A 201 20.81 -21.46 -10.66
C SER A 201 20.30 -21.94 -9.30
N GLY A 202 20.84 -21.38 -8.22
CA GLY A 202 20.41 -21.64 -6.87
C GLY A 202 20.27 -20.33 -6.10
N GLY A 203 19.26 -20.24 -5.23
CA GLY A 203 19.02 -19.04 -4.45
C GLY A 203 18.50 -19.34 -3.07
N VAL A 204 18.87 -18.45 -2.12
CA VAL A 204 18.37 -18.42 -0.76
C VAL A 204 17.95 -17.01 -0.42
N ARG A 205 16.86 -16.89 0.33
CA ARG A 205 16.37 -15.65 0.90
C ARG A 205 15.88 -15.89 2.31
N TYR A 206 16.18 -14.98 3.22
CA TYR A 206 15.58 -14.92 4.55
C TYR A 206 14.81 -13.62 4.67
N ASP A 207 13.56 -13.71 5.11
CA ASP A 207 12.68 -12.58 5.34
C ASP A 207 12.32 -12.51 6.82
N TYR A 208 12.34 -11.30 7.37
CA TYR A 208 11.89 -10.97 8.71
C TYR A 208 10.89 -9.83 8.66
N GLY A 209 9.81 -9.95 9.42
CA GLY A 209 8.80 -8.91 9.59
C GLY A 209 8.37 -8.78 11.03
N ARG A 210 8.09 -7.55 11.43
CA ARG A 210 7.48 -7.24 12.72
C ARG A 210 6.29 -6.32 12.49
N MET A 211 5.16 -6.66 13.10
CA MET A 211 3.93 -5.87 13.07
C MET A 211 3.50 -5.54 14.50
N ARG A 212 3.25 -4.26 14.74
CA ARG A 212 2.67 -3.76 15.97
C ARG A 212 1.35 -3.07 15.62
N VAL A 213 0.25 -3.58 16.13
CA VAL A 213 -1.08 -2.97 16.05
C VAL A 213 -1.35 -2.28 17.38
N PHE A 214 -1.86 -1.05 17.33
CA PHE A 214 -2.25 -0.31 18.53
C PHE A 214 -3.70 -0.65 18.89
N ALA A 215 -3.97 -0.66 20.18
CA ALA A 215 -5.34 -0.84 20.67
C ALA A 215 -6.18 0.39 20.34
N HIS A 216 -7.42 0.15 19.97
CA HIS A 216 -8.42 1.20 19.76
C HIS A 216 -9.72 0.75 20.42
N ASP A 217 -10.11 1.42 21.48
CA ASP A 217 -11.39 1.20 22.15
C ASP A 217 -12.44 2.19 21.65
N ASP A 218 -13.69 1.80 21.78
CA ASP A 218 -14.85 2.62 21.47
C ASP A 218 -15.65 2.89 22.75
N PRO A 219 -15.44 4.07 23.40
CA PRO A 219 -16.12 4.39 24.63
C PRO A 219 -17.63 4.54 24.45
N TYR A 220 -18.10 4.92 23.27
CA TYR A 220 -19.53 5.08 22.98
C TYR A 220 -20.22 3.73 22.82
N LEU A 221 -19.54 2.75 22.19
CA LEU A 221 -19.98 1.36 22.15
C LEU A 221 -20.08 0.79 23.57
N ALA A 222 -19.06 1.04 24.41
CA ALA A 222 -19.08 0.58 25.81
C ALA A 222 -20.29 1.11 26.58
N THR A 223 -20.57 2.42 26.46
CA THR A 223 -21.74 3.04 27.09
C THR A 223 -23.04 2.44 26.55
N TYR A 224 -23.16 2.29 25.24
CA TYR A 224 -24.33 1.68 24.61
C TYR A 224 -24.58 0.24 25.11
N LEU A 225 -23.55 -0.60 25.19
CA LEU A 225 -23.67 -1.96 25.68
C LEU A 225 -24.13 -2.01 27.14
N GLN A 226 -23.62 -1.09 28.00
CA GLN A 226 -24.07 -0.97 29.39
C GLN A 226 -25.58 -0.61 29.47
N GLU A 227 -26.00 0.36 28.65
CA GLU A 227 -27.42 0.75 28.56
C GLU A 227 -28.35 -0.40 28.07
N GLN A 228 -27.80 -1.31 27.23
CA GLN A 228 -28.51 -2.50 26.77
C GLN A 228 -28.50 -3.64 27.80
N GLY A 229 -27.87 -3.48 28.96
CA GLY A 229 -27.83 -4.46 30.04
C GLY A 229 -26.79 -5.57 29.92
N TYR A 230 -25.76 -5.36 29.08
CA TYR A 230 -24.62 -6.28 29.03
C TYR A 230 -23.82 -6.17 30.33
N ASP A 231 -23.27 -7.31 30.80
CA ASP A 231 -22.41 -7.33 31.97
C ASP A 231 -21.00 -6.74 31.68
N GLU A 232 -20.24 -6.43 32.74
CA GLU A 232 -18.93 -5.79 32.63
C GLU A 232 -17.93 -6.61 31.79
N GLU A 233 -17.99 -7.94 31.85
CA GLU A 233 -17.09 -8.84 31.09
C GLU A 233 -17.42 -8.76 29.60
N GLN A 234 -18.68 -8.77 29.24
CA GLN A 234 -19.16 -8.62 27.86
C GLN A 234 -18.81 -7.23 27.32
N VAL A 235 -19.04 -6.15 28.09
CA VAL A 235 -18.69 -4.78 27.70
C VAL A 235 -17.18 -4.69 27.45
N GLU A 236 -16.33 -5.19 28.37
CA GLU A 236 -14.87 -5.18 28.19
C GLU A 236 -14.43 -6.03 27.01
N PHE A 237 -15.14 -7.07 26.66
CA PHE A 237 -14.83 -7.89 25.50
C PHE A 237 -15.15 -7.19 24.17
N TYR A 238 -16.32 -6.56 24.05
CA TYR A 238 -16.84 -6.01 22.79
C TYR A 238 -16.42 -4.56 22.50
N ARG A 239 -16.03 -3.76 23.52
CA ARG A 239 -15.67 -2.35 23.35
C ARG A 239 -14.45 -2.11 22.47
N TRP A 240 -13.62 -3.11 22.26
CA TRP A 240 -12.36 -2.98 21.52
C TRP A 240 -12.56 -3.21 20.03
N ASN A 241 -12.46 -2.16 19.24
CA ASN A 241 -12.39 -2.25 17.78
C ASN A 241 -11.11 -2.94 17.30
N SER A 242 -10.00 -2.74 18.02
CA SER A 242 -8.79 -3.54 17.88
C SER A 242 -8.07 -3.69 19.21
N ARG A 243 -7.45 -4.86 19.41
CA ARG A 243 -6.59 -5.12 20.56
C ARG A 243 -5.13 -4.96 20.18
N ARG A 244 -4.29 -4.63 21.16
CA ARG A 244 -2.85 -4.50 20.94
C ARG A 244 -2.24 -5.83 20.48
N VAL A 245 -1.56 -5.82 19.34
CA VAL A 245 -0.82 -6.96 18.81
C VAL A 245 0.63 -6.57 18.56
N ASN A 246 1.57 -7.41 18.94
CA ASN A 246 2.98 -7.26 18.61
C ASN A 246 3.49 -8.63 18.21
N ARG A 247 3.72 -8.84 16.92
CA ARG A 247 4.17 -10.13 16.38
C ARG A 247 5.34 -9.95 15.43
N SER A 248 6.23 -10.94 15.45
CA SER A 248 7.33 -11.07 14.52
C SER A 248 7.18 -12.36 13.73
N PHE A 249 7.60 -12.32 12.50
CA PHE A 249 7.57 -13.44 11.55
C PHE A 249 8.94 -13.52 10.89
N GLY A 250 9.41 -14.71 10.62
CA GLY A 250 10.65 -14.88 9.88
C GLY A 250 10.74 -16.29 9.34
N ASP A 251 11.16 -16.43 8.09
CA ASP A 251 11.39 -17.72 7.48
C ASP A 251 12.27 -17.55 6.22
N TYR A 252 12.68 -18.67 5.64
CA TYR A 252 13.52 -18.71 4.47
C TYR A 252 12.77 -19.20 3.22
N SER A 253 13.26 -18.75 2.08
CA SER A 253 12.88 -19.23 0.75
C SER A 253 14.10 -19.82 0.07
N LEU A 254 13.93 -20.92 -0.64
CA LEU A 254 14.97 -21.61 -1.42
C LEU A 254 14.52 -21.85 -2.82
N SER A 255 15.44 -21.80 -3.77
CA SER A 255 15.16 -22.13 -5.17
C SER A 255 16.34 -22.83 -5.82
N LEU A 256 16.05 -23.79 -6.69
CA LEU A 256 17.01 -24.46 -7.56
C LEU A 256 16.40 -24.57 -8.96
N GLY A 257 17.15 -24.16 -9.96
CA GLY A 257 16.72 -24.20 -11.36
C GLY A 257 17.80 -24.72 -12.28
N VAL A 258 17.41 -25.51 -13.27
CA VAL A 258 18.28 -25.99 -14.33
C VAL A 258 17.64 -25.67 -15.67
N VAL A 259 18.42 -25.08 -16.57
CA VAL A 259 18.05 -24.90 -17.98
C VAL A 259 19.08 -25.61 -18.82
N TRP A 260 18.63 -26.56 -19.62
CA TRP A 260 19.46 -27.30 -20.54
C TRP A 260 18.96 -27.15 -21.96
N THR A 261 19.82 -26.69 -22.86
CA THR A 261 19.53 -26.38 -24.25
C THR A 261 20.47 -27.22 -25.16
N PRO A 262 20.22 -28.54 -25.30
CA PRO A 262 21.12 -29.45 -26.06
C PRO A 262 21.20 -29.11 -27.54
N SER A 263 20.23 -28.38 -28.06
CA SER A 263 20.23 -27.95 -29.47
C SER A 263 19.41 -26.66 -29.60
N MET A 264 19.53 -25.96 -30.73
CA MET A 264 18.72 -24.77 -31.03
C MET A 264 17.20 -25.01 -31.02
N ARG A 265 16.77 -26.27 -31.15
CA ARG A 265 15.34 -26.64 -31.22
C ARG A 265 14.78 -27.19 -29.92
N HIS A 266 15.63 -27.52 -28.94
CA HIS A 266 15.20 -28.17 -27.70
C HIS A 266 15.73 -27.45 -26.48
N GLN A 267 14.83 -27.13 -25.55
CA GLN A 267 15.16 -26.56 -24.26
C GLN A 267 14.35 -27.25 -23.15
N LEU A 268 15.03 -27.77 -22.14
CA LEU A 268 14.43 -28.32 -20.93
C LEU A 268 14.66 -27.32 -19.77
N LYS A 269 13.59 -27.02 -19.03
CA LYS A 269 13.65 -26.18 -17.82
C LYS A 269 13.01 -26.94 -16.67
N VAL A 270 13.73 -27.02 -15.55
CA VAL A 270 13.25 -27.61 -14.29
C VAL A 270 13.52 -26.62 -13.18
N ASN A 271 12.51 -26.33 -12.37
CA ASN A 271 12.63 -25.47 -11.21
C ASN A 271 11.93 -26.11 -10.02
N VAL A 272 12.59 -26.06 -8.86
CA VAL A 272 12.05 -26.47 -7.58
C VAL A 272 12.30 -25.33 -6.59
N GLY A 273 11.32 -25.04 -5.73
CA GLY A 273 11.48 -23.99 -4.74
C GLY A 273 10.50 -24.10 -3.58
N ARG A 274 10.94 -23.57 -2.46
CA ARG A 274 10.11 -23.24 -1.30
C ARG A 274 10.05 -21.73 -1.20
N SER A 275 8.85 -21.16 -1.12
CA SER A 275 8.66 -19.73 -0.92
C SER A 275 8.00 -19.44 0.42
N PHE A 276 8.43 -18.38 1.06
CA PHE A 276 7.79 -17.78 2.22
C PHE A 276 7.32 -16.37 1.87
N ARG A 277 6.17 -15.98 2.40
CA ARG A 277 5.64 -14.63 2.27
C ARG A 277 5.24 -14.11 3.65
N LEU A 278 5.73 -12.93 3.99
CA LEU A 278 5.31 -12.20 5.19
C LEU A 278 3.81 -11.84 5.09
N PRO A 279 3.03 -12.02 6.17
CA PRO A 279 1.63 -11.64 6.23
C PRO A 279 1.41 -10.13 6.14
#